data_824a9113eb2d233b4314fb5350e70909
#
_entry.id   824a9113eb2d233b4314fb5350e70909
#
_cell.length_a   1.000
_cell.length_b   1.000
_cell.length_c   1.000
_cell.angle_alpha   90.00
_cell.angle_beta   90.00
_cell.angle_gamma   90.00
#
_symmetry.space_group_name_H-M   'P 1'
#
loop_
_entity.id
_entity.type
_entity.pdbx_description
1 polymer ?
#
loop_
_entity_poly.entity_id
_entity_poly.type
_entity_poly.pdbx_seq_one_letter_code
_entity_poly.pdbx_strand_id
1 'polypeptide(L)'
;LGIFYLFTGDLFRAVLSWCTLIWLFLPHLIHRIFHLRYAQLLLTLYFLFVLISYSGGIVLSLRYRIACYDQMIHVFSGFFFAVAASAAFCKLMKQRSLKKNLGFSNLFCFCFSLAMGALWELLQIAVAFRTVKSTVSISATAWDIIACLCGIAIYCVITGLYAYNGIHAY
;
A
#
# COMPACT_ATOMS: atom_id res chain seq x y z
N LEU A 1 17.53 -13.31 5.46
CA LEU A 1 16.38 -14.25 5.45
C LEU A 1 16.55 -15.32 4.36
N GLY A 2 16.77 -14.96 3.07
CA GLY A 2 16.88 -15.93 1.98
C GLY A 2 17.92 -17.03 2.22
N ILE A 3 19.13 -16.64 2.63
CA ILE A 3 20.20 -17.57 2.97
C ILE A 3 19.81 -18.46 4.16
N PHE A 4 19.18 -17.90 5.19
CA PHE A 4 18.71 -18.67 6.34
C PHE A 4 17.71 -19.77 5.91
N TYR A 5 16.75 -19.43 5.06
CA TYR A 5 15.77 -20.42 4.57
C TYR A 5 16.37 -21.48 3.65
N LEU A 6 17.45 -21.17 2.92
CA LEU A 6 18.21 -22.19 2.19
C LEU A 6 18.84 -23.20 3.13
N PHE A 7 19.43 -22.76 4.24
CA PHE A 7 20.02 -23.67 5.23
C PHE A 7 18.99 -24.51 5.98
N THR A 8 17.77 -23.99 6.18
CA THR A 8 16.69 -24.75 6.81
C THR A 8 15.92 -25.65 5.84
N GLY A 9 16.27 -25.65 4.55
CA GLY A 9 15.62 -26.47 3.53
C GLY A 9 14.28 -25.93 3.03
N ASP A 10 13.84 -24.75 3.48
CA ASP A 10 12.60 -24.11 3.01
C ASP A 10 12.87 -23.28 1.74
N LEU A 11 12.98 -24.02 0.61
CA LEU A 11 13.28 -23.42 -0.68
C LEU A 11 12.22 -22.38 -1.10
N PHE A 12 10.95 -22.62 -0.77
CA PHE A 12 9.86 -21.70 -1.12
C PHE A 12 10.03 -20.33 -0.45
N ARG A 13 10.27 -20.32 0.87
CA ARG A 13 10.54 -19.07 1.60
C ARG A 13 11.86 -18.43 1.21
N ALA A 14 12.86 -19.24 0.84
CA ALA A 14 14.11 -18.71 0.31
C ALA A 14 13.86 -17.91 -0.98
N VAL A 15 13.14 -18.46 -1.95
CA VAL A 15 12.77 -17.78 -3.21
C VAL A 15 11.97 -16.51 -2.92
N LEU A 16 10.94 -16.59 -2.07
CA LEU A 16 10.16 -15.40 -1.68
C LEU A 16 11.03 -14.31 -1.06
N SER A 17 11.99 -14.69 -0.22
CA SER A 17 12.93 -13.72 0.38
C SER A 17 13.79 -13.02 -0.67
N TRP A 18 14.22 -13.71 -1.71
CA TRP A 18 14.96 -13.12 -2.82
C TRP A 18 14.07 -12.22 -3.70
N CYS A 19 12.80 -12.59 -3.88
CA CYS A 19 11.84 -11.73 -4.58
C CYS A 19 11.63 -10.37 -3.87
N THR A 20 11.91 -10.26 -2.56
CA THR A 20 11.88 -8.97 -1.87
C THR A 20 12.79 -7.95 -2.54
N LEU A 21 13.93 -8.37 -3.11
CA LEU A 21 14.85 -7.48 -3.80
C LEU A 21 14.19 -6.81 -5.02
N ILE A 22 13.34 -7.54 -5.74
CA ILE A 22 12.60 -7.00 -6.89
C ILE A 22 11.73 -5.83 -6.42
N TRP A 23 11.01 -6.00 -5.30
CA TRP A 23 10.19 -4.95 -4.73
C TRP A 23 11.01 -3.75 -4.27
N LEU A 24 12.19 -3.97 -3.68
CA LEU A 24 13.06 -2.88 -3.24
C LEU A 24 13.61 -2.05 -4.41
N PHE A 25 13.83 -2.67 -5.58
CA PHE A 25 14.29 -1.96 -6.77
C PHE A 25 13.17 -1.33 -7.60
N LEU A 26 11.91 -1.67 -7.34
CA LEU A 26 10.76 -1.19 -8.11
C LEU A 26 10.66 0.34 -8.17
N PRO A 27 10.82 1.13 -7.08
CA PRO A 27 10.80 2.58 -7.16
C PRO A 27 11.88 3.16 -8.07
N HIS A 28 13.08 2.56 -8.04
CA HIS A 28 14.17 2.97 -8.93
C HIS A 28 13.83 2.72 -10.40
N LEU A 29 13.25 1.56 -10.71
CA LEU A 29 12.80 1.22 -12.06
C LEU A 29 11.71 2.18 -12.55
N ILE A 30 10.71 2.44 -11.71
CA ILE A 30 9.63 3.40 -12.03
C ILE A 30 10.18 4.81 -12.22
N HIS A 31 11.13 5.24 -11.38
CA HIS A 31 11.80 6.52 -11.55
C HIS A 31 12.50 6.62 -12.92
N ARG A 32 13.22 5.56 -13.29
CA ARG A 32 13.98 5.52 -14.56
C ARG A 32 13.05 5.55 -15.79
N ILE A 33 11.92 4.84 -15.74
CA ILE A 33 10.96 4.74 -16.86
C ILE A 33 10.12 6.02 -16.98
N PHE A 34 9.59 6.51 -15.87
CA PHE A 34 8.61 7.60 -15.85
C PHE A 34 9.19 8.94 -15.42
N HIS A 35 10.49 9.02 -15.12
CA HIS A 35 11.18 10.22 -14.61
C HIS A 35 10.46 10.85 -13.40
N LEU A 36 9.87 10.00 -12.53
CA LEU A 36 9.17 10.44 -11.33
C LEU A 36 10.16 10.75 -10.22
N ARG A 37 10.16 12.00 -9.73
CA ARG A 37 10.84 12.33 -8.47
C ARG A 37 9.88 12.02 -7.33
N TYR A 38 10.27 11.11 -6.45
CA TYR A 38 9.49 10.78 -5.27
C TYR A 38 9.85 11.69 -4.11
N ALA A 39 8.83 12.12 -3.35
CA ALA A 39 9.07 12.67 -2.04
C ALA A 39 9.69 11.58 -1.13
N GLN A 40 10.63 11.96 -0.27
CA GLN A 40 11.25 11.01 0.68
C GLN A 40 10.21 10.26 1.51
N LEU A 41 9.15 10.97 1.94
CA LEU A 41 8.04 10.37 2.67
C LEU A 41 7.41 9.20 1.90
N LEU A 42 7.15 9.38 0.59
CA LEU A 42 6.53 8.33 -0.23
C LEU A 42 7.44 7.10 -0.35
N LEU A 43 8.75 7.31 -0.51
CA LEU A 43 9.72 6.21 -0.54
C LEU A 43 9.79 5.49 0.81
N THR A 44 9.83 6.23 1.91
CA THR A 44 9.84 5.65 3.25
C THR A 44 8.59 4.81 3.50
N LEU A 45 7.41 5.33 3.18
CA LEU A 45 6.15 4.59 3.30
C LEU A 45 6.12 3.36 2.40
N TYR A 46 6.68 3.45 1.19
CA TYR A 46 6.80 2.30 0.28
C TYR A 46 7.67 1.19 0.88
N PHE A 47 8.86 1.53 1.39
CA PHE A 47 9.75 0.54 1.99
C PHE A 47 9.16 -0.07 3.26
N LEU A 48 8.49 0.71 4.09
CA LEU A 48 7.74 0.21 5.25
C LEU A 48 6.61 -0.73 4.80
N PHE A 49 5.89 -0.37 3.74
CA PHE A 49 4.83 -1.21 3.19
C PHE A 49 5.37 -2.56 2.71
N VAL A 50 6.46 -2.57 1.93
CA VAL A 50 7.11 -3.81 1.47
C VAL A 50 7.64 -4.63 2.64
N LEU A 51 8.25 -4.00 3.63
CA LEU A 51 8.79 -4.69 4.81
C LEU A 51 7.68 -5.36 5.62
N ILE A 52 6.60 -4.64 5.90
CA ILE A 52 5.50 -5.15 6.71
C ILE A 52 4.67 -6.15 5.90
N SER A 53 4.15 -5.77 4.73
CA SER A 53 3.21 -6.60 3.98
C SER A 53 3.88 -7.84 3.36
N TYR A 54 4.98 -7.67 2.67
CA TYR A 54 5.64 -8.76 1.95
C TYR A 54 6.58 -9.55 2.87
N SER A 55 7.57 -8.90 3.47
CA SER A 55 8.56 -9.61 4.30
C SER A 55 7.94 -10.12 5.60
N GLY A 56 7.16 -9.30 6.29
CA GLY A 56 6.47 -9.69 7.52
C GLY A 56 5.30 -10.65 7.24
N GLY A 57 4.39 -10.25 6.36
CA GLY A 57 3.15 -10.97 6.08
C GLY A 57 3.38 -12.32 5.40
N ILE A 58 4.14 -12.33 4.29
CA ILE A 58 4.32 -13.50 3.44
C ILE A 58 5.53 -14.34 3.89
N VAL A 59 6.73 -13.73 3.92
CA VAL A 59 7.98 -14.47 4.17
C VAL A 59 8.03 -15.01 5.61
N LEU A 60 7.73 -14.17 6.60
CA LEU A 60 7.70 -14.54 8.02
C LEU A 60 6.37 -15.16 8.46
N SER A 61 5.37 -15.16 7.57
CA SER A 61 4.03 -15.71 7.82
C SER A 61 3.33 -15.10 9.05
N LEU A 62 3.59 -13.83 9.37
CA LEU A 62 3.01 -13.13 10.53
C LEU A 62 1.49 -13.00 10.41
N ARG A 63 0.96 -12.93 9.19
CA ARG A 63 -0.49 -12.93 8.94
C ARG A 63 -1.25 -14.12 9.55
N TYR A 64 -0.57 -15.26 9.75
CA TYR A 64 -1.16 -16.45 10.36
C TYR A 64 -0.90 -16.55 11.88
N ARG A 65 -0.06 -15.67 12.42
CA ARG A 65 0.36 -15.70 13.83
C ARG A 65 -0.23 -14.57 14.65
N ILE A 66 -0.52 -13.44 14.01
CA ILE A 66 -1.00 -12.22 14.68
C ILE A 66 -2.43 -11.96 14.23
N ALA A 67 -3.35 -11.94 15.17
CA ALA A 67 -4.74 -11.56 14.89
C ALA A 67 -4.80 -10.13 14.30
N CYS A 68 -5.70 -9.91 13.37
CA CYS A 68 -5.89 -8.62 12.70
C CYS A 68 -4.69 -8.08 11.91
N TYR A 69 -3.62 -8.89 11.70
CA TYR A 69 -2.44 -8.45 10.95
C TYR A 69 -2.79 -8.02 9.53
N ASP A 70 -3.66 -8.78 8.88
CA ASP A 70 -4.12 -8.50 7.49
C ASP A 70 -4.86 -7.17 7.44
N GLN A 71 -5.80 -6.93 8.36
CA GLN A 71 -6.53 -5.66 8.46
C GLN A 71 -5.58 -4.47 8.71
N MET A 72 -4.57 -4.63 9.56
CA MET A 72 -3.57 -3.58 9.78
C MET A 72 -2.79 -3.25 8.50
N ILE A 73 -2.44 -4.26 7.70
CA ILE A 73 -1.80 -4.03 6.39
C ILE A 73 -2.75 -3.28 5.46
N HIS A 74 -4.03 -3.62 5.44
CA HIS A 74 -5.02 -2.95 4.59
C HIS A 74 -5.25 -1.49 5.01
N VAL A 75 -5.29 -1.17 6.30
CA VAL A 75 -5.30 0.23 6.78
C VAL A 75 -4.06 0.96 6.30
N PHE A 76 -2.89 0.37 6.48
CA PHE A 76 -1.64 0.99 6.04
C PHE A 76 -1.58 1.16 4.52
N SER A 77 -2.03 0.18 3.74
CA SER A 77 -2.08 0.24 2.29
C SER A 77 -3.00 1.35 1.79
N GLY A 78 -4.19 1.49 2.38
CA GLY A 78 -5.14 2.56 2.04
C GLY A 78 -4.52 3.95 2.25
N PHE A 79 -3.87 4.16 3.39
CA PHE A 79 -3.12 5.38 3.67
C PHE A 79 -1.97 5.61 2.67
N PHE A 80 -1.15 4.59 2.43
CA PHE A 80 -0.02 4.65 1.50
C PHE A 80 -0.47 4.99 0.07
N PHE A 81 -1.49 4.31 -0.45
CA PHE A 81 -1.99 4.59 -1.78
C PHE A 81 -2.62 5.98 -1.89
N ALA A 82 -3.23 6.51 -0.82
CA ALA A 82 -3.74 7.88 -0.82
C ALA A 82 -2.59 8.91 -0.88
N VAL A 83 -1.48 8.69 -0.18
CA VAL A 83 -0.27 9.53 -0.29
C VAL A 83 0.32 9.44 -1.70
N ALA A 84 0.39 8.22 -2.28
CA ALA A 84 0.89 8.03 -3.65
C ALA A 84 -0.01 8.73 -4.68
N ALA A 85 -1.33 8.59 -4.53
CA ALA A 85 -2.32 9.26 -5.38
C ALA A 85 -2.20 10.79 -5.30
N SER A 86 -1.95 11.34 -4.10
CA SER A 86 -1.77 12.78 -3.94
C SER A 86 -0.54 13.31 -4.67
N ALA A 87 0.56 12.58 -4.62
CA ALA A 87 1.77 12.91 -5.37
C ALA A 87 1.53 12.84 -6.89
N ALA A 88 0.81 11.81 -7.35
CA ALA A 88 0.39 11.68 -8.75
C ALA A 88 -0.53 12.83 -9.17
N PHE A 89 -1.53 13.15 -8.35
CA PHE A 89 -2.45 14.26 -8.60
C PHE A 89 -1.72 15.59 -8.76
N CYS A 90 -0.82 15.93 -7.81
CA CYS A 90 -0.03 17.15 -7.88
C CYS A 90 0.79 17.24 -9.18
N LYS A 91 1.35 16.10 -9.61
CA LYS A 91 2.11 16.06 -10.86
C LYS A 91 1.23 16.22 -12.09
N LEU A 92 0.10 15.52 -12.16
CA LEU A 92 -0.85 15.58 -13.28
C LEU A 92 -1.43 16.98 -13.44
N MET A 93 -1.81 17.60 -12.33
CA MET A 93 -2.40 18.94 -12.32
C MET A 93 -1.35 20.06 -12.35
N LYS A 94 -0.05 19.73 -12.44
CA LYS A 94 1.07 20.68 -12.37
C LYS A 94 0.97 21.62 -11.15
N GLN A 95 0.42 21.15 -10.05
CA GLN A 95 0.22 21.91 -8.82
C GLN A 95 1.33 21.59 -7.82
N ARG A 96 1.77 22.60 -7.08
CA ARG A 96 2.74 22.44 -5.98
C ARG A 96 2.08 22.04 -4.66
N SER A 97 0.76 22.21 -4.54
CA SER A 97 0.02 21.97 -3.30
C SER A 97 -1.40 21.49 -3.59
N LEU A 98 -1.90 20.60 -2.73
CA LEU A 98 -3.28 20.11 -2.76
C LEU A 98 -4.31 21.18 -2.36
N LYS A 99 -3.89 22.24 -1.67
CA LYS A 99 -4.79 23.26 -1.08
C LYS A 99 -5.72 23.91 -2.10
N LYS A 100 -5.25 24.13 -3.34
CA LYS A 100 -6.01 24.84 -4.36
C LYS A 100 -7.33 24.13 -4.74
N ASN A 101 -7.36 22.78 -4.70
CA ASN A 101 -8.52 21.97 -5.04
C ASN A 101 -8.65 20.77 -4.09
N LEU A 102 -8.69 21.04 -2.77
CA LEU A 102 -8.62 20.01 -1.75
C LEU A 102 -9.73 18.95 -1.89
N GLY A 103 -10.98 19.39 -2.13
CA GLY A 103 -12.10 18.48 -2.29
C GLY A 103 -11.93 17.51 -3.46
N PHE A 104 -11.57 18.04 -4.63
CA PHE A 104 -11.34 17.22 -5.82
C PHE A 104 -10.10 16.32 -5.65
N SER A 105 -9.04 16.84 -5.03
CA SER A 105 -7.85 16.07 -4.71
C SER A 105 -8.15 14.88 -3.78
N ASN A 106 -8.91 15.12 -2.71
CA ASN A 106 -9.30 14.06 -1.78
C ASN A 106 -10.21 13.03 -2.45
N LEU A 107 -11.15 13.46 -3.31
CA LEU A 107 -11.97 12.54 -4.09
C LEU A 107 -11.11 11.68 -5.03
N PHE A 108 -10.15 12.27 -5.72
CA PHE A 108 -9.21 11.53 -6.58
C PHE A 108 -8.41 10.51 -5.77
N CYS A 109 -7.83 10.94 -4.62
CA CYS A 109 -7.06 10.06 -3.75
C CYS A 109 -7.93 8.91 -3.21
N PHE A 110 -9.17 9.19 -2.83
CA PHE A 110 -10.13 8.20 -2.37
C PHE A 110 -10.42 7.14 -3.46
N CYS A 111 -10.84 7.59 -4.64
CA CYS A 111 -11.16 6.68 -5.75
C CYS A 111 -9.97 5.85 -6.20
N PHE A 112 -8.79 6.47 -6.32
CA PHE A 112 -7.57 5.78 -6.72
C PHE A 112 -7.17 4.72 -5.70
N SER A 113 -7.15 5.07 -4.41
CA SER A 113 -6.73 4.15 -3.36
C SER A 113 -7.69 2.98 -3.20
N LEU A 114 -9.00 3.25 -3.30
CA LEU A 114 -10.02 2.21 -3.27
C LEU A 114 -9.89 1.25 -4.46
N ALA A 115 -9.64 1.79 -5.66
CA ALA A 115 -9.40 0.97 -6.85
C ALA A 115 -8.15 0.08 -6.70
N MET A 116 -7.06 0.61 -6.13
CA MET A 116 -5.85 -0.17 -5.86
C MET A 116 -6.08 -1.25 -4.80
N GLY A 117 -6.83 -0.94 -3.74
CA GLY A 117 -7.23 -1.92 -2.72
C GLY A 117 -8.09 -3.03 -3.31
N ALA A 118 -9.12 -2.69 -4.09
CA ALA A 118 -9.98 -3.66 -4.76
C ALA A 118 -9.20 -4.53 -5.77
N LEU A 119 -8.28 -3.94 -6.53
CA LEU A 119 -7.42 -4.68 -7.44
C LEU A 119 -6.53 -5.70 -6.69
N TRP A 120 -6.02 -5.30 -5.53
CA TRP A 120 -5.23 -6.18 -4.68
C TRP A 120 -6.05 -7.39 -4.20
N GLU A 121 -7.28 -7.16 -3.73
CA GLU A 121 -8.21 -8.23 -3.34
C GLU A 121 -8.52 -9.18 -4.51
N LEU A 122 -8.80 -8.63 -5.68
CA LEU A 122 -9.05 -9.45 -6.88
C LEU A 122 -7.83 -10.31 -7.25
N LEU A 123 -6.61 -9.79 -7.11
CA LEU A 123 -5.39 -10.55 -7.34
C LEU A 123 -5.23 -11.67 -6.30
N GLN A 124 -5.52 -11.42 -5.03
CA GLN A 124 -5.49 -12.45 -3.99
C GLN A 124 -6.50 -13.56 -4.27
N ILE A 125 -7.72 -13.19 -4.63
CA ILE A 125 -8.77 -14.14 -5.02
C ILE A 125 -8.32 -14.98 -6.22
N ALA A 126 -7.79 -14.36 -7.27
CA ALA A 126 -7.32 -15.05 -8.46
C ALA A 126 -6.18 -16.05 -8.18
N VAL A 127 -5.26 -15.67 -7.28
CA VAL A 127 -4.18 -16.58 -6.83
C VAL A 127 -4.74 -17.71 -5.97
N ALA A 128 -5.65 -17.42 -5.04
CA ALA A 128 -6.28 -18.44 -4.19
C ALA A 128 -7.03 -19.49 -5.00
N PHE A 129 -7.76 -19.10 -6.03
CA PHE A 129 -8.44 -20.06 -6.93
C PHE A 129 -7.49 -20.99 -7.66
N ARG A 130 -6.23 -20.57 -7.92
CA ARG A 130 -5.24 -21.41 -8.62
C ARG A 130 -4.44 -22.30 -7.68
N THR A 131 -4.18 -21.86 -6.46
CA THR A 131 -3.21 -22.52 -5.56
C THR A 131 -3.86 -23.41 -4.52
N VAL A 132 -5.00 -23.02 -4.01
CA VAL A 132 -5.73 -23.76 -2.98
C VAL A 132 -7.20 -23.69 -3.36
N LYS A 133 -7.88 -24.82 -3.50
CA LYS A 133 -9.35 -24.87 -3.67
C LYS A 133 -10.11 -24.33 -2.45
N SER A 134 -9.54 -23.36 -1.74
CA SER A 134 -10.16 -22.75 -0.58
C SER A 134 -11.17 -21.69 -1.04
N THR A 135 -12.36 -21.77 -0.51
CA THR A 135 -13.37 -20.73 -0.64
C THR A 135 -12.85 -19.46 0.03
N VAL A 136 -12.52 -18.44 -0.77
CA VAL A 136 -12.24 -17.10 -0.23
C VAL A 136 -13.52 -16.61 0.44
N SER A 137 -13.43 -16.29 1.72
CA SER A 137 -14.59 -15.79 2.46
C SER A 137 -14.90 -14.37 2.03
N ILE A 138 -16.10 -14.15 1.47
CA ILE A 138 -16.59 -12.82 1.11
C ILE A 138 -16.55 -11.87 2.30
N SER A 139 -16.80 -12.37 3.51
CA SER A 139 -16.72 -11.56 4.73
C SER A 139 -15.31 -11.08 5.03
N ALA A 140 -14.27 -11.91 4.80
CA ALA A 140 -12.89 -11.51 5.00
C ALA A 140 -12.51 -10.39 4.01
N THR A 141 -12.79 -10.55 2.73
CA THR A 141 -12.56 -9.52 1.71
C THR A 141 -13.30 -8.21 2.04
N ALA A 142 -14.53 -8.29 2.55
CA ALA A 142 -15.27 -7.09 2.96
C ALA A 142 -14.57 -6.35 4.11
N TRP A 143 -14.05 -7.07 5.13
CA TRP A 143 -13.29 -6.47 6.23
C TRP A 143 -11.99 -5.84 5.76
N ASP A 144 -11.31 -6.44 4.80
CA ASP A 144 -10.07 -5.92 4.23
C ASP A 144 -10.31 -4.62 3.44
N ILE A 145 -11.41 -4.55 2.69
CA ILE A 145 -11.83 -3.31 2.02
C ILE A 145 -12.22 -2.23 3.04
N ILE A 146 -12.95 -2.57 4.10
CA ILE A 146 -13.29 -1.63 5.19
C ILE A 146 -12.01 -1.10 5.86
N ALA A 147 -11.05 -1.97 6.13
CA ALA A 147 -9.76 -1.58 6.70
C ALA A 147 -9.01 -0.61 5.77
N CYS A 148 -8.99 -0.87 4.46
CA CYS A 148 -8.42 0.02 3.47
C CYS A 148 -9.13 1.40 3.49
N LEU A 149 -10.46 1.43 3.54
CA LEU A 149 -11.24 2.67 3.66
C LEU A 149 -10.88 3.47 4.92
N CYS A 150 -10.65 2.82 6.05
CA CYS A 150 -10.17 3.48 7.27
C CYS A 150 -8.81 4.18 7.03
N GLY A 151 -7.88 3.54 6.34
CA GLY A 151 -6.59 4.14 6.00
C GLY A 151 -6.74 5.37 5.10
N ILE A 152 -7.62 5.31 4.10
CA ILE A 152 -7.93 6.45 3.23
C ILE A 152 -8.57 7.58 4.02
N ALA A 153 -9.50 7.27 4.93
CA ALA A 153 -10.16 8.26 5.77
C ALA A 153 -9.16 9.00 6.68
N ILE A 154 -8.21 8.28 7.29
CA ILE A 154 -7.13 8.87 8.08
C ILE A 154 -6.33 9.87 7.22
N TYR A 155 -5.97 9.52 6.00
CA TYR A 155 -5.30 10.43 5.08
C TYR A 155 -6.13 11.69 4.80
N CYS A 156 -7.42 11.54 4.48
CA CYS A 156 -8.31 12.67 4.18
C CYS A 156 -8.48 13.61 5.39
N VAL A 157 -8.57 13.06 6.60
CA VAL A 157 -8.63 13.85 7.85
C VAL A 157 -7.34 14.65 8.04
N ILE A 158 -6.17 14.00 7.92
CA ILE A 158 -4.87 14.66 8.08
C ILE A 158 -4.72 15.81 7.08
N THR A 159 -5.05 15.60 5.81
CA THR A 159 -4.94 16.62 4.77
C THR A 159 -5.95 17.74 4.97
N GLY A 160 -7.15 17.44 5.45
CA GLY A 160 -8.17 18.42 5.84
C GLY A 160 -7.70 19.31 6.98
N LEU A 161 -7.19 18.72 8.06
CA LEU A 161 -6.65 19.47 9.22
C LEU A 161 -5.44 20.33 8.82
N TYR A 162 -4.55 19.79 7.99
CA TYR A 162 -3.40 20.57 7.49
C TYR A 162 -3.84 21.77 6.65
N ALA A 163 -4.85 21.60 5.80
CA ALA A 163 -5.38 22.70 5.00
C ALA A 163 -6.07 23.76 5.88
N TYR A 164 -6.87 23.32 6.86
CA TYR A 164 -7.55 24.19 7.81
C TYR A 164 -6.56 25.05 8.60
N ASN A 165 -5.58 24.44 9.26
CA ASN A 165 -4.57 25.15 10.04
C ASN A 165 -3.71 26.10 9.18
N GLY A 166 -3.46 25.74 7.93
CA GLY A 166 -2.72 26.61 7.01
C GLY A 166 -3.52 27.80 6.50
N ILE A 167 -4.85 27.84 6.66
CA ILE A 167 -5.70 29.00 6.35
C ILE A 167 -5.70 29.99 7.52
N HIS A 168 -5.58 29.49 8.75
CA HIS A 168 -5.59 30.33 9.96
C HIS A 168 -4.19 30.80 10.40
N ALA A 169 -3.13 30.41 9.69
CA ALA A 169 -1.75 30.89 9.98
C ALA A 169 -1.35 32.17 9.22
N TYR A 170 -2.29 32.81 8.53
CA TYR A 170 -2.18 34.09 7.85
C TYR A 170 -3.35 34.98 8.29
#